data_c11256004c7eff99bbabb197c666e389
#
_entry.id   c11256004c7eff99bbabb197c666e389
#
_cell.length_a   1.000
_cell.length_b   1.000
_cell.length_c   1.000
_cell.angle_alpha   90.00
_cell.angle_beta   90.00
_cell.angle_gamma   90.00
#
_symmetry.space_group_name_H-M   'P 1'
#
loop_
_entity.id
_entity.type
_entity.pdbx_description
1 polymer ?
#
loop_
_entity_poly.entity_id
_entity_poly.type
_entity_poly.pdbx_seq_one_letter_code
_entity_poly.pdbx_strand_id
1 'polypeptide(L)'
;MKHVKFKIDMYEQHIDVVLCEDCANFSETLTKKFKLTETDWNFSGMIYTNSDNHHVVMLNHKFGTEHLLSTIVHESFHLSNIIMRSVGIKPDLNNDEAQAYLLTYIFENIKKLLKL
;
A
#
# COMPACT_ATOMS: atom_id res chain seq x y z
N MET A 1 -4.08 13.65 8.93
CA MET A 1 -4.11 12.57 7.93
C MET A 1 -3.57 13.07 6.61
N LYS A 2 -2.69 12.33 5.99
CA LYS A 2 -2.16 12.64 4.66
C LYS A 2 -2.62 11.56 3.67
N HIS A 3 -3.16 11.99 2.55
CA HIS A 3 -3.64 11.10 1.50
C HIS A 3 -2.97 11.48 0.19
N VAL A 4 -2.27 10.54 -0.41
CA VAL A 4 -1.63 10.68 -1.71
C VAL A 4 -2.04 9.52 -2.60
N LYS A 5 -1.85 9.66 -3.91
CA LYS A 5 -2.17 8.58 -4.83
C LYS A 5 -1.23 8.58 -6.02
N PHE A 6 -1.06 7.41 -6.61
CA PHE A 6 -0.30 7.25 -7.84
C PHE A 6 -0.87 6.10 -8.66
N LYS A 7 -0.44 6.01 -9.91
CA LYS A 7 -0.87 4.99 -10.84
C LYS A 7 0.35 4.23 -11.34
N ILE A 8 0.19 2.92 -11.49
CA ILE A 8 1.17 2.06 -12.15
C ILE A 8 0.64 1.81 -13.56
N ASP A 9 1.10 2.63 -14.51
CA ASP A 9 0.53 2.67 -15.86
C ASP A 9 0.62 1.35 -16.61
N MET A 10 1.74 0.64 -16.49
CA MET A 10 1.97 -0.62 -17.17
C MET A 10 0.88 -1.65 -16.88
N TYR A 11 0.37 -1.66 -15.65
CA TYR A 11 -0.64 -2.63 -15.20
C TYR A 11 -2.00 -1.98 -14.94
N GLU A 12 -2.14 -0.69 -15.23
CA GLU A 12 -3.35 0.10 -14.97
C GLU A 12 -3.86 -0.04 -13.53
N GLN A 13 -2.94 0.03 -12.58
CA GLN A 13 -3.25 -0.09 -11.16
C GLN A 13 -3.29 1.28 -10.51
N HIS A 14 -4.30 1.51 -9.67
CA HIS A 14 -4.48 2.76 -8.93
C HIS A 14 -4.21 2.50 -7.45
N ILE A 15 -3.33 3.31 -6.87
CA ILE A 15 -2.89 3.15 -5.49
C ILE A 15 -3.21 4.43 -4.72
N ASP A 16 -4.03 4.30 -3.68
CA ASP A 16 -4.22 5.33 -2.67
C ASP A 16 -3.35 5.00 -1.46
N VAL A 17 -2.66 6.00 -0.92
CA VAL A 17 -1.84 5.85 0.28
C VAL A 17 -2.32 6.83 1.34
N VAL A 18 -2.68 6.31 2.50
CA VAL A 18 -3.15 7.09 3.65
C VAL A 18 -2.13 6.95 4.77
N LEU A 19 -1.64 8.08 5.27
CA LEU A 19 -0.75 8.14 6.42
C LEU A 19 -1.43 8.92 7.54
N CYS A 20 -1.59 8.28 8.69
CA CYS A 20 -2.12 8.89 9.90
C CYS A 20 -1.16 8.63 11.05
N GLU A 21 -1.21 9.48 12.08
CA GLU A 21 -0.56 9.14 13.34
C GLU A 21 -1.18 7.87 13.91
N ASP A 22 -2.51 7.80 13.89
CA ASP A 22 -3.27 6.60 14.22
C ASP A 22 -4.53 6.54 13.36
N CYS A 23 -4.59 5.58 12.43
CA CYS A 23 -5.72 5.45 11.51
C CYS A 23 -7.04 5.13 12.23
N ALA A 24 -6.99 4.55 13.43
CA ALA A 24 -8.17 4.28 14.24
C ALA A 24 -8.99 5.56 14.50
N ASN A 25 -8.32 6.71 14.64
CA ASN A 25 -8.98 8.00 14.86
C ASN A 25 -9.74 8.50 13.63
N PHE A 26 -9.51 7.90 12.46
CA PHE A 26 -10.15 8.25 11.19
C PHE A 26 -10.95 7.08 10.61
N SER A 27 -11.22 6.06 11.44
CA SER A 27 -11.83 4.81 10.98
C SER A 27 -13.17 5.02 10.25
N GLU A 28 -14.01 5.88 10.78
CA GLU A 28 -15.31 6.20 10.18
C GLU A 28 -15.17 6.85 8.80
N THR A 29 -14.31 7.87 8.73
CA THR A 29 -14.03 8.60 7.50
C THR A 29 -13.42 7.68 6.43
N LEU A 30 -12.45 6.87 6.81
CA LEU A 30 -11.76 5.96 5.89
C LEU A 30 -12.69 4.83 5.42
N THR A 31 -13.50 4.28 6.32
CA THR A 31 -14.48 3.26 5.98
C THR A 31 -15.46 3.75 4.93
N LYS A 32 -15.97 4.96 5.10
CA LYS A 32 -16.88 5.59 4.14
C LYS A 32 -16.22 5.86 2.81
N LYS A 33 -15.02 6.47 2.85
CA LYS A 33 -14.32 6.91 1.64
C LYS A 33 -13.92 5.75 0.75
N PHE A 34 -13.39 4.67 1.33
CA PHE A 34 -12.84 3.53 0.60
C PHE A 34 -13.72 2.28 0.68
N LYS A 35 -14.89 2.37 1.29
CA LYS A 35 -15.84 1.24 1.45
C LYS A 35 -15.17 0.04 2.12
N LEU A 36 -14.46 0.32 3.21
CA LEU A 36 -13.71 -0.71 3.93
C LEU A 36 -14.64 -1.58 4.77
N THR A 37 -14.22 -2.84 4.98
CA THR A 37 -14.89 -3.77 5.88
C THR A 37 -14.05 -4.06 7.13
N GLU A 38 -12.97 -3.31 7.31
CA GLU A 38 -12.03 -3.52 8.40
C GLU A 38 -12.64 -3.17 9.75
N THR A 39 -12.45 -4.03 10.74
CA THR A 39 -12.92 -3.84 12.10
C THR A 39 -11.78 -3.68 13.11
N ASP A 40 -10.58 -4.17 12.77
CA ASP A 40 -9.39 -4.04 13.61
C ASP A 40 -8.46 -2.98 13.01
N TRP A 41 -8.35 -1.85 13.70
CA TRP A 41 -7.53 -0.72 13.27
C TRP A 41 -6.16 -0.66 13.96
N ASN A 42 -5.83 -1.68 14.73
CA ASN A 42 -4.54 -1.78 15.43
C ASN A 42 -3.50 -2.49 14.55
N PHE A 43 -2.95 -1.77 13.56
CA PHE A 43 -1.95 -2.29 12.63
C PHE A 43 -0.86 -1.25 12.41
N SER A 44 0.33 -1.70 11.95
CA SER A 44 1.39 -0.79 11.48
C SER A 44 1.12 -0.33 10.06
N GLY A 45 0.70 -1.25 9.22
CA GLY A 45 0.27 -1.00 7.85
C GLY A 45 -0.74 -2.03 7.40
N MET A 46 -1.52 -1.68 6.38
CA MET A 46 -2.54 -2.57 5.83
C MET A 46 -2.81 -2.21 4.38
N ILE A 47 -3.11 -3.22 3.56
CA ILE A 47 -3.57 -3.02 2.19
C ILE A 47 -5.00 -3.52 2.09
N TYR A 48 -5.86 -2.69 1.52
CA TYR A 48 -7.22 -3.04 1.17
C TYR A 48 -7.39 -2.97 -0.34
N THR A 49 -7.82 -4.06 -0.96
CA THR A 49 -8.05 -4.12 -2.39
C THR A 49 -9.53 -3.94 -2.66
N ASN A 50 -9.88 -2.81 -3.28
CA ASN A 50 -11.24 -2.43 -3.59
C ASN A 50 -11.77 -3.15 -4.84
N SER A 51 -10.87 -3.37 -5.79
CA SER A 51 -11.13 -4.05 -7.04
C SER A 51 -9.80 -4.58 -7.58
N ASP A 52 -9.82 -5.30 -8.71
CA ASP A 52 -8.61 -5.87 -9.29
C ASP A 52 -7.54 -4.83 -9.63
N ASN A 53 -7.93 -3.56 -9.76
CA ASN A 53 -7.00 -2.49 -10.15
C ASN A 53 -6.99 -1.30 -9.21
N HIS A 54 -7.57 -1.41 -8.01
CA HIS A 54 -7.56 -0.32 -7.04
C HIS A 54 -7.22 -0.84 -5.64
N HIS A 55 -6.18 -0.27 -5.05
CA HIS A 55 -5.65 -0.69 -3.76
C HIS A 55 -5.45 0.53 -2.86
N VAL A 56 -5.71 0.36 -1.57
CA VAL A 56 -5.50 1.38 -0.54
C VAL A 56 -4.47 0.87 0.44
N VAL A 57 -3.38 1.61 0.59
CA VAL A 57 -2.34 1.34 1.58
C VAL A 57 -2.54 2.28 2.75
N MET A 58 -2.82 1.74 3.92
CA MET A 58 -2.99 2.53 5.14
C MET A 58 -1.80 2.32 6.07
N LEU A 59 -1.25 3.41 6.56
CA LEU A 59 -0.02 3.41 7.35
C LEU A 59 -0.22 4.20 8.64
N ASN A 60 0.21 3.64 9.76
CA ASN A 60 0.22 4.28 11.06
C ASN A 60 1.63 4.75 11.42
N HIS A 61 1.78 6.04 11.73
CA HIS A 61 3.06 6.64 12.06
C HIS A 61 3.37 6.61 13.57
N LYS A 62 2.45 6.13 14.39
CA LYS A 62 2.58 6.16 15.85
C LYS A 62 3.77 5.41 16.42
N PHE A 63 4.41 4.58 15.62
CA PHE A 63 5.59 3.80 16.05
C PHE A 63 6.93 4.42 15.63
N GLY A 64 6.91 5.62 15.06
CA GLY A 64 8.11 6.36 14.63
C GLY A 64 8.47 6.15 13.16
N THR A 65 9.36 7.02 12.66
CA THR A 65 9.70 7.07 11.23
C THR A 65 10.46 5.84 10.76
N GLU A 66 11.38 5.32 11.58
CA GLU A 66 12.15 4.13 11.21
C GLU A 66 11.24 2.92 11.05
N HIS A 67 10.31 2.74 11.98
CA HIS A 67 9.32 1.66 11.90
C HIS A 67 8.40 1.86 10.68
N LEU A 68 8.02 3.10 10.39
CA LEU A 68 7.20 3.43 9.23
C LEU A 68 7.88 3.02 7.93
N LEU A 69 9.18 3.32 7.76
CA LEU A 69 9.91 2.93 6.57
C LEU A 69 9.95 1.41 6.40
N SER A 70 10.17 0.67 7.48
CA SER A 70 10.11 -0.80 7.44
C SER A 70 8.73 -1.31 7.06
N THR A 71 7.68 -0.68 7.57
CA THR A 71 6.30 -1.02 7.23
C THR A 71 6.02 -0.76 5.76
N ILE A 72 6.52 0.35 5.21
CA ILE A 72 6.34 0.66 3.78
C ILE A 72 6.97 -0.42 2.91
N VAL A 73 8.18 -0.89 3.25
CA VAL A 73 8.81 -2.00 2.52
C VAL A 73 7.95 -3.26 2.60
N HIS A 74 7.49 -3.60 3.79
CA HIS A 74 6.64 -4.77 4.03
C HIS A 74 5.36 -4.72 3.19
N GLU A 75 4.65 -3.59 3.21
CA GLU A 75 3.42 -3.43 2.46
C GLU A 75 3.67 -3.34 0.95
N SER A 76 4.80 -2.77 0.54
CA SER A 76 5.19 -2.73 -0.88
C SER A 76 5.40 -4.14 -1.44
N PHE A 77 5.95 -5.05 -0.65
CA PHE A 77 6.09 -6.44 -1.05
C PHE A 77 4.73 -7.10 -1.26
N HIS A 78 3.83 -6.96 -0.28
CA HIS A 78 2.48 -7.51 -0.41
C HIS A 78 1.73 -6.94 -1.60
N LEU A 79 1.84 -5.63 -1.81
CA LEU A 79 1.17 -4.96 -2.92
C LEU A 79 1.72 -5.46 -4.26
N SER A 80 3.03 -5.68 -4.37
CA SER A 80 3.62 -6.23 -5.59
C SER A 80 3.04 -7.60 -5.91
N ASN A 81 2.86 -8.46 -4.90
CA ASN A 81 2.24 -9.78 -5.07
C ASN A 81 0.77 -9.67 -5.51
N ILE A 82 0.02 -8.79 -4.88
CA ILE A 82 -1.40 -8.58 -5.21
C ILE A 82 -1.54 -8.12 -6.67
N ILE A 83 -0.73 -7.16 -7.10
CA ILE A 83 -0.77 -6.63 -8.46
C ILE A 83 -0.37 -7.71 -9.47
N MET A 84 0.72 -8.42 -9.23
CA MET A 84 1.17 -9.49 -10.13
C MET A 84 0.09 -10.56 -10.29
N ARG A 85 -0.56 -10.94 -9.19
CA ARG A 85 -1.66 -11.91 -9.24
C ARG A 85 -2.83 -11.39 -10.06
N SER A 86 -3.18 -10.10 -9.89
CA SER A 86 -4.31 -9.51 -10.61
C SER A 86 -4.10 -9.44 -12.12
N VAL A 87 -2.86 -9.36 -12.57
CA VAL A 87 -2.52 -9.36 -14.01
C VAL A 87 -2.04 -10.72 -14.51
N GLY A 88 -2.17 -11.77 -13.70
CA GLY A 88 -1.89 -13.14 -14.12
C GLY A 88 -0.41 -13.54 -14.10
N ILE A 89 0.44 -12.79 -13.43
CA ILE A 89 1.87 -13.13 -13.30
C ILE A 89 2.04 -13.94 -12.01
N LYS A 90 2.59 -15.16 -12.15
CA LYS A 90 2.90 -16.00 -11.00
C LYS A 90 4.28 -15.66 -10.44
N PRO A 91 4.46 -15.59 -9.11
CA PRO A 91 5.78 -15.45 -8.51
C PRO A 91 6.69 -16.62 -8.94
N ASP A 92 7.92 -16.31 -9.31
CA ASP A 92 8.92 -17.28 -9.74
C ASP A 92 10.23 -16.98 -9.05
N LEU A 93 10.66 -17.85 -8.14
CA LEU A 93 11.90 -17.68 -7.37
C LEU A 93 13.16 -17.68 -8.26
N ASN A 94 13.06 -18.27 -9.45
CA ASN A 94 14.18 -18.31 -10.40
C ASN A 94 14.19 -17.11 -11.36
N ASN A 95 13.11 -16.32 -11.37
CA ASN A 95 12.98 -15.16 -12.25
C ASN A 95 12.06 -14.12 -11.61
N ASP A 96 12.56 -13.46 -10.58
CA ASP A 96 11.81 -12.51 -9.77
C ASP A 96 12.16 -11.05 -10.05
N GLU A 97 12.89 -10.75 -11.11
CA GLU A 97 13.30 -9.39 -11.45
C GLU A 97 12.10 -8.45 -11.66
N ALA A 98 11.07 -8.93 -12.35
CA ALA A 98 9.86 -8.12 -12.57
C ALA A 98 9.20 -7.71 -11.23
N GLN A 99 9.13 -8.64 -10.28
CA GLN A 99 8.59 -8.35 -8.95
C GLN A 99 9.50 -7.40 -8.18
N ALA A 100 10.82 -7.59 -8.26
CA ALA A 100 11.78 -6.72 -7.58
C ALA A 100 11.67 -5.28 -8.08
N TYR A 101 11.58 -5.08 -9.39
CA TYR A 101 11.39 -3.75 -9.97
C TYR A 101 10.05 -3.14 -9.57
N LEU A 102 8.98 -3.92 -9.57
CA LEU A 102 7.66 -3.44 -9.16
C LEU A 102 7.66 -3.02 -7.69
N LEU A 103 8.24 -3.83 -6.81
CA LEU A 103 8.36 -3.53 -5.39
C LEU A 103 9.11 -2.22 -5.18
N THR A 104 10.25 -2.06 -5.85
CA THR A 104 11.07 -0.85 -5.76
C THR A 104 10.30 0.38 -6.24
N TYR A 105 9.60 0.24 -7.35
CA TYR A 105 8.77 1.33 -7.89
C TYR A 105 7.69 1.76 -6.89
N ILE A 106 6.99 0.81 -6.30
CA ILE A 106 5.95 1.07 -5.30
C ILE A 106 6.56 1.78 -4.08
N PHE A 107 7.62 1.23 -3.53
CA PHE A 107 8.30 1.77 -2.35
C PHE A 107 8.78 3.21 -2.58
N GLU A 108 9.45 3.46 -3.70
CA GLU A 108 9.98 4.78 -4.02
C GLU A 108 8.86 5.80 -4.23
N ASN A 109 7.76 5.42 -4.87
CA ASN A 109 6.62 6.33 -5.05
C ASN A 109 5.96 6.68 -3.73
N ILE A 110 5.75 5.70 -2.86
CA ILE A 110 5.17 5.95 -1.54
C ILE A 110 6.08 6.88 -0.74
N LYS A 111 7.36 6.56 -0.69
CA LYS A 111 8.34 7.36 0.05
C LYS A 111 8.39 8.81 -0.46
N LYS A 112 8.46 8.98 -1.78
CA LYS A 112 8.52 10.29 -2.42
C LYS A 112 7.27 11.12 -2.15
N LEU A 113 6.10 10.53 -2.35
CA LEU A 113 4.82 11.24 -2.18
C LEU A 113 4.56 11.60 -0.72
N LEU A 114 4.98 10.77 0.22
CA LEU A 114 4.88 11.06 1.65
C LEU A 114 6.02 11.96 2.15
N LYS A 115 7.00 12.28 1.30
CA LYS A 115 8.16 13.12 1.64
C LYS A 115 9.00 12.56 2.79
N LEU A 116 9.26 11.28 2.73
CA LEU A 116 10.07 10.57 3.74
C LEU A 116 11.53 10.42 3.35
#